data_65aca66fe386c811cd48f72c96c1c00c
#
_entry.id   65aca66fe386c811cd48f72c96c1c00c
#
_cell.length_a   1.000
_cell.length_b   1.000
_cell.length_c   1.000
_cell.angle_alpha   90.00
_cell.angle_beta   90.00
_cell.angle_gamma   90.00
#
_symmetry.space_group_name_H-M   'P 1'
#
loop_
_entity.id
_entity.type
_entity.pdbx_description
1 polymer ?
#
loop_
_entity_poly.entity_id
_entity_poly.type
_entity_poly.pdbx_seq_one_letter_code
_entity_poly.pdbx_strand_id
1 'polypeptide(L)'
;MPFLLLYISIYDIRHHRIPNIAIAILVIFQGLMSGLHLNFEVFCPFLAFAVLSKYLCNLGGGDIKLIGALLLFCVHRDSYTQFLTGVAILSAVSMAIYACRYRNVKVAVPLAPAISGGYLATFAN
;
A
#
# COMPACT_ATOMS: atom_id res chain seq x y z
N MET A 1 -9.07 0.05 -12.00
CA MET A 1 -8.34 0.05 -10.72
C MET A 1 -8.08 -1.35 -10.13
N PRO A 2 -9.08 -2.23 -9.84
CA PRO A 2 -8.80 -3.51 -9.15
C PRO A 2 -7.81 -4.41 -9.89
N PHE A 3 -7.87 -4.46 -11.21
CA PHE A 3 -6.95 -5.29 -12.02
C PHE A 3 -5.49 -4.85 -11.92
N LEU A 4 -5.22 -3.55 -11.84
CA LEU A 4 -3.86 -3.03 -11.69
C LEU A 4 -3.30 -3.34 -10.30
N LEU A 5 -4.11 -3.21 -9.26
CA LEU A 5 -3.74 -3.57 -7.90
C LEU A 5 -3.50 -5.08 -7.76
N LEU A 6 -4.31 -5.89 -8.44
CA LEU A 6 -4.12 -7.34 -8.49
C LEU A 6 -2.80 -7.69 -9.20
N TYR A 7 -2.49 -7.03 -10.31
CA TYR A 7 -1.20 -7.21 -11.00
C TYR A 7 -0.01 -6.84 -10.10
N ILE A 8 -0.07 -5.69 -9.42
CA ILE A 8 0.98 -5.25 -8.47
C ILE A 8 1.15 -6.28 -7.35
N SER A 9 0.04 -6.79 -6.80
CA SER A 9 0.06 -7.79 -5.73
C SER A 9 0.70 -9.11 -6.17
N ILE A 10 0.34 -9.62 -7.36
CA ILE A 10 0.93 -10.85 -7.90
C ILE A 10 2.42 -10.64 -8.19
N TYR A 11 2.78 -9.48 -8.72
CA TYR A 11 4.18 -9.18 -9.03
C TYR A 11 5.02 -9.10 -7.75
N ASP A 12 4.50 -8.48 -6.69
CA ASP A 12 5.17 -8.38 -5.40
C ASP A 12 5.36 -9.75 -4.73
N ILE A 13 4.35 -10.63 -4.80
CA ILE A 13 4.47 -12.01 -4.29
C ILE A 13 5.60 -12.78 -4.98
N ARG A 14 5.81 -12.55 -6.28
CA ARG A 14 6.84 -13.27 -7.06
C ARG A 14 8.24 -12.69 -6.92
N HIS A 15 8.35 -11.38 -6.87
CA HIS A 15 9.64 -10.68 -6.99
C HIS A 15 10.05 -9.93 -5.73
N HIS A 16 9.15 -9.81 -4.71
CA HIS A 16 9.34 -9.00 -3.51
C HIS A 16 9.79 -7.56 -3.82
N ARG A 17 9.31 -7.01 -4.94
CA ARG A 17 9.60 -5.65 -5.42
C ARG A 17 8.41 -5.12 -6.20
N ILE A 18 8.02 -3.89 -5.90
CA ILE A 18 6.96 -3.20 -6.64
C ILE A 18 7.61 -2.37 -7.75
N PRO A 19 7.29 -2.60 -9.03
CA PRO A 19 7.86 -1.82 -10.13
C PRO A 19 7.35 -0.38 -10.10
N ASN A 20 8.26 0.59 -10.14
CA ASN A 20 7.91 2.01 -10.15
C ASN A 20 6.96 2.39 -11.31
N ILE A 21 7.08 1.69 -12.43
CA ILE A 21 6.23 1.88 -13.62
C ILE A 21 4.75 1.57 -13.28
N ALA A 22 4.49 0.51 -12.51
CA ALA A 22 3.13 0.15 -12.13
C ALA A 22 2.50 1.21 -11.19
N ILE A 23 3.30 1.79 -10.30
CA ILE A 23 2.85 2.90 -9.44
C ILE A 23 2.57 4.14 -10.29
N ALA A 24 3.44 4.47 -11.25
CA ALA A 24 3.23 5.59 -12.15
C ALA A 24 1.95 5.43 -12.99
N ILE A 25 1.71 4.25 -13.55
CA ILE A 25 0.48 3.94 -14.29
C ILE A 25 -0.75 4.09 -13.38
N LEU A 26 -0.67 3.63 -12.14
CA LEU A 26 -1.75 3.74 -11.16
C LEU A 26 -2.10 5.21 -10.90
N VAL A 27 -1.09 6.06 -10.65
CA VAL A 27 -1.28 7.49 -10.39
C VAL A 27 -1.85 8.20 -11.63
N ILE A 28 -1.31 7.92 -12.81
CA ILE A 28 -1.80 8.51 -14.07
C ILE A 28 -3.25 8.11 -14.34
N PHE A 29 -3.55 6.82 -14.20
CA PHE A 29 -4.91 6.30 -14.41
C PHE A 29 -5.91 6.93 -13.45
N GLN A 30 -5.54 7.06 -12.19
CA GLN A 30 -6.38 7.70 -11.18
C GLN A 30 -6.57 9.21 -11.46
N GLY A 31 -5.50 9.90 -11.84
CA GLY A 31 -5.54 11.30 -12.20
C GLY A 31 -6.47 11.58 -13.39
N LEU A 32 -6.50 10.68 -14.36
CA LEU A 32 -7.39 10.78 -15.53
C LEU A 32 -8.86 10.51 -15.18
N MET A 33 -9.13 9.61 -14.23
CA MET A 33 -10.50 9.20 -13.87
C MET A 33 -11.17 10.12 -12.84
N SER A 34 -10.41 10.61 -11.86
CA SER A 34 -10.97 11.34 -10.71
C SER A 34 -10.56 12.81 -10.64
N GLY A 35 -9.75 13.27 -11.60
CA GLY A 35 -9.04 14.54 -11.46
C GLY A 35 -7.92 14.44 -10.41
N LEU A 36 -6.90 15.29 -10.56
CA LEU A 36 -5.77 15.36 -9.61
C LEU A 36 -6.21 16.11 -8.33
N HIS A 37 -6.82 15.41 -7.41
CA HIS A 37 -7.04 15.91 -6.05
C HIS A 37 -5.84 15.54 -5.19
N LEU A 38 -4.87 16.44 -5.10
CA LEU A 38 -3.72 16.29 -4.21
C LEU A 38 -4.12 16.62 -2.76
N ASN A 39 -4.15 15.61 -1.92
CA ASN A 39 -4.42 15.78 -0.50
C ASN A 39 -3.13 16.15 0.25
N PHE A 40 -2.70 17.41 0.15
CA PHE A 40 -1.49 17.91 0.79
C PHE A 40 -1.51 17.81 2.33
N GLU A 41 -2.69 17.84 2.95
CA GLU A 41 -2.82 17.71 4.41
C GLU A 41 -2.31 16.37 4.93
N VAL A 42 -2.40 15.32 4.12
CA VAL A 42 -1.95 13.96 4.47
C VAL A 42 -0.48 13.75 4.11
N PHE A 43 0.08 14.61 3.27
CA PHE A 43 1.44 14.47 2.77
C PHE A 43 2.49 14.55 3.88
N CYS A 44 2.40 15.57 4.77
CA CYS A 44 3.36 15.74 5.87
C CYS A 44 3.34 14.57 6.88
N PRO A 45 2.17 14.16 7.43
CA PRO A 45 2.12 13.01 8.33
C PRO A 45 2.51 11.70 7.65
N PHE A 46 2.18 11.54 6.35
CA PHE A 46 2.62 10.38 5.58
C PHE A 46 4.14 10.34 5.41
N LEU A 47 4.77 11.47 5.15
CA LEU A 47 6.23 11.57 4.97
C LEU A 47 6.96 11.22 6.28
N ALA A 48 6.47 11.72 7.41
CA ALA A 48 6.97 11.36 8.72
C ALA A 48 6.80 9.86 9.01
N PHE A 49 5.63 9.28 8.70
CA PHE A 49 5.36 7.85 8.81
C PHE A 49 6.29 7.03 7.90
N ALA A 50 6.51 7.45 6.67
CA ALA A 50 7.37 6.76 5.70
C ALA A 50 8.83 6.69 6.18
N VAL A 51 9.34 7.81 6.70
CA VAL A 51 10.69 7.88 7.26
C VAL A 51 10.80 6.98 8.49
N LEU A 52 9.85 7.07 9.41
CA LEU A 52 9.84 6.27 10.64
C LEU A 52 9.75 4.77 10.34
N SER A 53 8.87 4.38 9.43
CA SER A 53 8.68 2.99 9.01
C SER A 53 9.91 2.40 8.35
N LYS A 54 10.64 3.19 7.58
CA LYS A 54 11.90 2.75 6.97
C LYS A 54 12.98 2.50 8.03
N TYR A 55 13.08 3.36 9.04
CA TYR A 55 14.10 3.23 10.09
C TYR A 55 13.76 2.17 11.14
N LEU A 56 12.49 2.06 11.55
CA LEU A 56 12.06 1.16 12.62
C LEU A 56 11.71 -0.24 12.11
N CYS A 57 11.02 -0.34 10.98
CA CYS A 57 10.45 -1.59 10.48
C CYS A 57 11.16 -2.14 9.25
N ASN A 58 12.15 -1.41 8.73
CA ASN A 58 12.87 -1.77 7.50
C ASN A 58 11.92 -2.10 6.32
N LEU A 59 10.78 -1.37 6.26
CA LEU A 59 9.77 -1.53 5.22
C LEU A 59 10.36 -1.29 3.82
N GLY A 60 9.97 -2.11 2.86
CA GLY A 60 10.40 -1.98 1.48
C GLY A 60 10.00 -0.63 0.88
N GLY A 61 10.93 0.03 0.18
CA GLY A 61 10.67 1.32 -0.45
C GLY A 61 9.50 1.31 -1.44
N GLY A 62 9.19 0.14 -2.02
CA GLY A 62 8.06 -0.06 -2.92
C GLY A 62 6.71 0.05 -2.20
N ASP A 63 6.60 -0.55 -1.02
CA ASP A 63 5.38 -0.53 -0.21
C ASP A 63 5.04 0.89 0.25
N ILE A 64 6.07 1.64 0.68
CA ILE A 64 5.90 3.04 1.08
C ILE A 64 5.39 3.89 -0.08
N LYS A 65 5.95 3.69 -1.28
CA LYS A 65 5.50 4.40 -2.49
C LYS A 65 4.08 4.04 -2.88
N LEU A 66 3.70 2.77 -2.76
CA LEU A 66 2.34 2.31 -3.07
C LEU A 66 1.32 2.89 -2.09
N ILE A 67 1.60 2.85 -0.79
CA ILE A 67 0.75 3.48 0.24
C ILE A 67 0.61 4.98 -0.03
N GLY A 68 1.73 5.66 -0.33
CA GLY A 68 1.74 7.09 -0.66
C GLY A 68 0.91 7.43 -1.88
N ALA A 69 1.04 6.66 -2.95
CA ALA A 69 0.27 6.85 -4.16
C ALA A 69 -1.24 6.68 -3.91
N LEU A 70 -1.63 5.66 -3.15
CA LEU A 70 -3.03 5.43 -2.81
C LEU A 70 -3.59 6.51 -1.89
N LEU A 71 -2.87 6.90 -0.83
CA LEU A 71 -3.31 7.94 0.10
C LEU A 71 -3.43 9.32 -0.55
N LEU A 72 -2.46 9.68 -1.39
CA LEU A 72 -2.42 11.02 -1.98
C LEU A 72 -3.41 11.22 -3.13
N PHE A 73 -3.68 10.15 -3.89
CA PHE A 73 -4.41 10.29 -5.15
C PHE A 73 -5.71 9.48 -5.22
N CYS A 74 -5.84 8.40 -4.44
CA CYS A 74 -6.90 7.42 -4.66
C CYS A 74 -7.94 7.37 -3.55
N VAL A 75 -7.53 7.60 -2.30
CA VAL A 75 -8.43 7.46 -1.14
C VAL A 75 -9.10 8.78 -0.83
N HIS A 76 -10.43 8.75 -0.69
CA HIS A 76 -11.19 9.93 -0.27
C HIS A 76 -10.93 10.23 1.22
N ARG A 77 -10.98 11.50 1.60
CA ARG A 77 -10.63 11.97 2.95
C ARG A 77 -11.39 11.20 4.06
N ASP A 78 -12.66 10.94 3.84
CA ASP A 78 -13.53 10.26 4.81
C ASP A 78 -13.20 8.77 5.00
N SER A 79 -12.46 8.19 4.05
CA SER A 79 -12.11 6.77 4.04
C SER A 79 -10.66 6.49 4.49
N TYR A 80 -9.90 7.50 4.94
CA TYR A 80 -8.50 7.29 5.36
C TYR A 80 -8.36 6.34 6.54
N THR A 81 -9.21 6.47 7.54
CA THR A 81 -9.18 5.60 8.71
C THR A 81 -9.49 4.16 8.34
N GLN A 82 -10.46 3.93 7.47
CA GLN A 82 -10.81 2.61 6.97
C GLN A 82 -9.66 2.00 6.14
N PHE A 83 -9.05 2.80 5.26
CA PHE A 83 -7.90 2.37 4.49
C PHE A 83 -6.72 1.97 5.39
N LEU A 84 -6.33 2.84 6.33
CA LEU A 84 -5.20 2.59 7.23
C LEU A 84 -5.45 1.40 8.16
N THR A 85 -6.65 1.27 8.71
CA THR A 85 -7.01 0.11 9.54
C THR A 85 -7.05 -1.17 8.73
N GLY A 86 -7.59 -1.15 7.52
CA GLY A 86 -7.57 -2.28 6.59
C GLY A 86 -6.16 -2.73 6.25
N VAL A 87 -5.27 -1.81 5.91
CA VAL A 87 -3.85 -2.10 5.63
C VAL A 87 -3.16 -2.67 6.88
N ALA A 88 -3.39 -2.09 8.06
CA ALA A 88 -2.78 -2.56 9.31
C ALA A 88 -3.20 -3.99 9.64
N ILE A 89 -4.51 -4.30 9.57
CA ILE A 89 -5.03 -5.64 9.86
C ILE A 89 -4.48 -6.66 8.86
N LEU A 90 -4.58 -6.37 7.56
CA LEU A 90 -4.14 -7.30 6.52
C LEU A 90 -2.62 -7.50 6.52
N SER A 91 -1.84 -6.46 6.83
CA SER A 91 -0.39 -6.60 6.97
C SER A 91 -0.02 -7.45 8.19
N ALA A 92 -0.71 -7.26 9.32
CA ALA A 92 -0.50 -8.08 10.51
C ALA A 92 -0.83 -9.56 10.25
N VAL A 93 -1.94 -9.84 9.55
CA VAL A 93 -2.32 -11.20 9.13
C VAL A 93 -1.29 -11.80 8.19
N SER A 94 -0.83 -11.04 7.19
CA SER A 94 0.22 -11.49 6.27
C SER A 94 1.51 -11.83 7.00
N MET A 95 1.95 -10.96 7.91
CA MET A 95 3.14 -11.20 8.73
C MET A 95 2.99 -12.45 9.60
N ALA A 96 1.83 -12.66 10.23
CA ALA A 96 1.55 -13.83 11.04
C ALA A 96 1.62 -15.13 10.21
N ILE A 97 1.01 -15.13 9.03
CA ILE A 97 1.04 -16.29 8.11
C ILE A 97 2.47 -16.62 7.69
N TYR A 98 3.25 -15.60 7.31
CA TYR A 98 4.64 -15.81 6.91
C TYR A 98 5.52 -16.27 8.07
N ALA A 99 5.35 -15.70 9.27
CA ALA A 99 6.08 -16.11 10.47
C ALA A 99 5.79 -17.58 10.81
N CYS A 100 4.52 -18.00 10.74
CA CYS A 100 4.14 -19.39 10.99
C CYS A 100 4.71 -20.35 9.94
N ARG A 101 4.70 -19.95 8.66
CA ARG A 101 5.12 -20.82 7.56
C ARG A 101 6.65 -20.99 7.49
N TYR A 102 7.39 -19.93 7.72
CA TYR A 102 8.86 -19.94 7.53
C TYR A 102 9.65 -20.02 8.83
N ARG A 103 9.01 -19.97 9.99
CA ARG A 103 9.64 -19.96 11.32
C ARG A 103 10.78 -18.94 11.47
N ASN A 104 10.81 -17.93 10.61
CA ASN A 104 11.87 -16.93 10.58
C ASN A 104 11.29 -15.55 10.32
N VAL A 105 11.45 -14.64 11.28
CA VAL A 105 10.88 -13.28 11.24
C VAL A 105 11.60 -12.35 10.24
N LYS A 106 12.75 -12.79 9.71
CA LYS A 106 13.55 -11.99 8.76
C LYS A 106 13.18 -12.18 7.28
N VAL A 107 12.14 -12.95 6.99
CA VAL A 107 11.68 -13.16 5.60
C VAL A 107 10.95 -11.90 5.11
N ALA A 108 11.31 -11.43 3.92
CA ALA A 108 10.59 -10.33 3.28
C ALA A 108 9.12 -10.73 3.03
N VAL A 109 8.20 -10.02 3.68
CA VAL A 109 6.77 -10.27 3.53
C VAL A 109 6.24 -9.36 2.41
N PRO A 110 5.57 -9.90 1.38
CA PRO A 110 4.94 -9.07 0.35
C PRO A 110 3.74 -8.34 0.95
N LEU A 111 3.82 -7.03 1.06
CA LEU A 111 2.78 -6.20 1.66
C LEU A 111 1.80 -5.62 0.63
N ALA A 112 2.12 -5.64 -0.66
CA ALA A 112 1.23 -5.13 -1.70
C ALA A 112 -0.17 -5.76 -1.70
N PRO A 113 -0.36 -7.08 -1.45
CA PRO A 113 -1.70 -7.65 -1.30
C PRO A 113 -2.50 -7.07 -0.14
N ALA A 114 -1.82 -6.80 0.99
CA ALA A 114 -2.45 -6.20 2.17
C ALA A 114 -2.87 -4.75 1.89
N ILE A 115 -2.01 -3.98 1.23
CA ILE A 115 -2.28 -2.59 0.84
C ILE A 115 -3.43 -2.52 -0.16
N SER A 116 -3.42 -3.40 -1.16
CA SER A 116 -4.49 -3.49 -2.17
C SER A 116 -5.82 -3.90 -1.56
N GLY A 117 -5.81 -4.85 -0.63
CA GLY A 117 -6.99 -5.28 0.11
C GLY A 117 -7.56 -4.18 0.99
N GLY A 118 -6.69 -3.43 1.70
CA GLY A 118 -7.10 -2.27 2.48
C GLY A 118 -7.77 -1.19 1.62
N TYR A 119 -7.25 -0.95 0.42
CA TYR A 119 -7.88 -0.03 -0.53
C TYR A 119 -9.25 -0.54 -1.02
N LEU A 120 -9.36 -1.81 -1.36
CA LEU A 120 -10.65 -2.38 -1.79
C LEU A 120 -11.70 -2.36 -0.68
N ALA A 121 -11.29 -2.49 0.58
CA ALA A 121 -12.19 -2.39 1.72
C ALA A 121 -12.86 -1.00 1.86
N THR A 122 -12.24 0.06 1.33
CA THR A 122 -12.84 1.42 1.33
C THR A 122 -14.07 1.54 0.41
N PHE A 123 -14.27 0.60 -0.50
CA PHE A 123 -15.44 0.56 -1.40
C PHE A 123 -16.55 -0.39 -0.91
N ALA A 124 -16.30 -1.15 0.16
CA ALA A 124 -17.24 -2.15 0.65
C ALA A 124 -18.37 -1.55 1.54
N ASN A 125 -18.28 -0.26 1.86
CA ASN A 125 -19.27 0.54 2.56
C ASN A 125 -19.75 1.69 1.68
#